data_913c57a879c973e2ba75ef6afd3c590e
#
_entry.id   913c57a879c973e2ba75ef6afd3c590e
#
_cell.length_a   1.000
_cell.length_b   1.000
_cell.length_c   1.000
_cell.angle_alpha   90.00
_cell.angle_beta   90.00
_cell.angle_gamma   90.00
#
_symmetry.space_group_name_H-M   'P 1'
#
loop_
_entity.id
_entity.type
_entity.pdbx_description
1 polymer ?
#
loop_
_entity_poly.entity_id
_entity_poly.type
_entity_poly.pdbx_seq_one_letter_code
_entity_poly.pdbx_strand_id
1 'polypeptide(L)'
;VNGIDVLQVFCAPDGGFGNALAVVRDPRPYPDQASRQALADGLGYSETVFVDDPERGVVDIYTPGARLPFAGHPLVGAAWLLDLEAVNPPAGEVWARHDGEFTWITARAEWAPPRTLEQYASPAEIDALPAPPPGEGWLYAWAWEDEAAGRVRARAFPRRAGGVVEDEATGAAALLLTDRLGRALNIVQGRGSQILTAPGPDGIVEIGGRVRLVSTPGDGHDDLPRDSVSGGGAARIAPVERLTRSRLPHAVTLPGSVLPAS
;
A
#
# COMPACT_ATOMS: atom_id res chain seq x y z
N VAL A 1 20.25 3.36 -8.98
CA VAL A 1 20.92 3.09 -7.70
C VAL A 1 20.89 1.59 -7.52
N ASN A 2 22.05 0.91 -7.57
CA ASN A 2 22.15 -0.54 -7.42
C ASN A 2 21.65 -0.95 -6.03
N GLY A 3 20.76 -1.96 -5.96
CA GLY A 3 20.28 -2.53 -4.69
C GLY A 3 18.91 -2.05 -4.22
N ILE A 4 18.14 -1.37 -5.08
CA ILE A 4 16.77 -0.91 -4.75
C ILE A 4 15.77 -1.59 -5.68
N ASP A 5 14.86 -2.37 -5.11
CA ASP A 5 13.67 -2.85 -5.84
C ASP A 5 12.61 -1.75 -5.90
N VAL A 6 11.90 -1.68 -7.02
CA VAL A 6 10.74 -0.81 -7.17
C VAL A 6 9.50 -1.65 -7.39
N LEU A 7 8.52 -1.46 -6.52
CA LEU A 7 7.23 -2.15 -6.56
C LEU A 7 6.13 -1.16 -6.95
N GLN A 8 5.06 -1.69 -7.54
CA GLN A 8 3.75 -1.06 -7.58
C GLN A 8 2.84 -1.81 -6.64
N VAL A 9 2.21 -1.13 -5.70
CA VAL A 9 1.35 -1.71 -4.66
C VAL A 9 -0.07 -1.19 -4.83
N PHE A 10 -1.06 -2.06 -4.65
CA PHE A 10 -2.47 -1.80 -4.94
C PHE A 10 -2.78 -1.63 -6.42
N CYS A 11 -2.14 -2.46 -7.25
CA CYS A 11 -2.39 -2.44 -8.69
C CYS A 11 -3.85 -2.78 -9.04
N ALA A 12 -4.32 -2.21 -10.15
CA ALA A 12 -5.57 -2.61 -10.81
C ALA A 12 -5.52 -4.08 -11.29
N PRO A 13 -6.67 -4.70 -11.65
CA PRO A 13 -6.72 -6.08 -12.13
C PRO A 13 -5.84 -6.37 -13.36
N ASP A 14 -5.62 -5.39 -14.21
CA ASP A 14 -4.73 -5.49 -15.39
C ASP A 14 -3.24 -5.26 -15.05
N GLY A 15 -2.91 -5.05 -13.77
CA GLY A 15 -1.57 -4.74 -13.28
C GLY A 15 -1.15 -3.28 -13.48
N GLY A 16 -2.04 -2.43 -13.98
CA GLY A 16 -1.82 -0.99 -14.10
C GLY A 16 -1.94 -0.25 -12.76
N PHE A 17 -1.60 1.03 -12.76
CA PHE A 17 -1.69 1.92 -11.59
C PHE A 17 -0.91 1.40 -10.37
N GLY A 18 -1.46 1.61 -9.18
CA GLY A 18 -0.80 1.30 -7.92
C GLY A 18 0.13 2.42 -7.44
N ASN A 19 0.51 2.37 -6.19
CA ASN A 19 1.46 3.34 -5.62
C ASN A 19 2.88 2.79 -5.67
N ALA A 20 3.82 3.62 -6.14
CA ALA A 20 5.21 3.22 -6.28
C ALA A 20 5.91 3.17 -4.91
N LEU A 21 6.66 2.09 -4.68
CA LEU A 21 7.39 1.84 -3.46
C LEU A 21 8.85 1.47 -3.78
N ALA A 22 9.80 2.17 -3.19
CA ALA A 22 11.19 1.74 -3.20
C ALA A 22 11.48 0.83 -2.01
N VAL A 23 12.20 -0.28 -2.24
CA VAL A 23 12.64 -1.20 -1.18
C VAL A 23 14.14 -1.40 -1.24
N VAL A 24 14.84 -0.96 -0.20
CA VAL A 24 16.29 -1.12 0.00
C VAL A 24 16.53 -2.42 0.76
N ARG A 25 16.93 -3.48 0.04
CA ARG A 25 17.18 -4.80 0.67
C ARG A 25 18.44 -4.84 1.51
N ASP A 26 19.44 -4.04 1.15
CA ASP A 26 20.69 -3.92 1.90
C ASP A 26 20.83 -2.51 2.46
N PRO A 27 20.47 -2.29 3.74
CA PRO A 27 20.50 -0.98 4.36
C PRO A 27 21.90 -0.59 4.89
N ARG A 28 22.91 -1.46 4.79
CA ARG A 28 24.26 -1.18 5.33
C ARG A 28 24.91 0.10 4.83
N PRO A 29 24.68 0.56 3.56
CA PRO A 29 25.15 1.86 3.12
C PRO A 29 24.44 3.05 3.77
N TYR A 30 23.32 2.80 4.49
CA TYR A 30 22.46 3.81 5.10
C TYR A 30 22.28 3.48 6.59
N PRO A 31 23.35 3.65 7.42
CA PRO A 31 23.39 3.12 8.79
C PRO A 31 22.56 3.93 9.80
N ASP A 32 22.20 5.15 9.46
CA ASP A 32 21.48 6.07 10.35
C ASP A 32 20.25 6.71 9.69
N GLN A 33 19.42 7.34 10.53
CA GLN A 33 18.18 7.98 10.08
C GLN A 33 18.45 9.09 9.06
N ALA A 34 19.53 9.83 9.18
CA ALA A 34 19.82 10.97 8.30
C ALA A 34 20.15 10.48 6.87
N SER A 35 20.97 9.44 6.75
CA SER A 35 21.32 8.83 5.45
C SER A 35 20.11 8.16 4.78
N ARG A 36 19.23 7.50 5.56
CA ARG A 36 17.97 6.92 5.06
C ARG A 36 17.02 8.00 4.57
N GLN A 37 16.84 9.07 5.36
CA GLN A 37 15.98 10.19 4.97
C GLN A 37 16.50 10.86 3.69
N ALA A 38 17.81 11.11 3.61
CA ALA A 38 18.40 11.72 2.41
C ALA A 38 18.20 10.86 1.15
N LEU A 39 18.29 9.52 1.29
CA LEU A 39 17.98 8.62 0.17
C LEU A 39 16.49 8.71 -0.22
N ALA A 40 15.57 8.63 0.74
CA ALA A 40 14.13 8.70 0.48
C ALA A 40 13.74 10.02 -0.18
N ASP A 41 14.30 11.14 0.28
CA ASP A 41 14.12 12.48 -0.32
C ASP A 41 14.62 12.50 -1.77
N GLY A 42 15.80 11.92 -2.01
CA GLY A 42 16.42 11.87 -3.34
C GLY A 42 15.70 10.98 -4.34
N LEU A 43 15.11 9.88 -3.89
CA LEU A 43 14.33 8.96 -4.72
C LEU A 43 12.97 9.53 -5.11
N GLY A 44 12.32 10.28 -4.20
CA GLY A 44 11.06 10.96 -4.45
C GLY A 44 9.84 10.05 -4.61
N TYR A 45 9.94 8.74 -4.28
CA TYR A 45 8.77 7.86 -4.21
C TYR A 45 7.87 8.24 -3.04
N SER A 46 6.61 7.80 -3.09
CA SER A 46 5.66 8.01 -1.98
C SER A 46 6.28 7.56 -0.65
N GLU A 47 6.86 6.37 -0.64
CA GLU A 47 7.62 5.82 0.49
C GLU A 47 8.83 5.01 0.01
N THR A 48 9.80 4.89 0.92
CA THR A 48 10.96 4.03 0.81
C THR A 48 11.04 3.14 2.06
N VAL A 49 11.16 1.83 1.85
CA VAL A 49 11.35 0.84 2.91
C VAL A 49 12.79 0.40 2.96
N PHE A 50 13.38 0.38 4.15
CA PHE A 50 14.68 -0.25 4.43
C PHE A 50 14.44 -1.57 5.15
N VAL A 51 15.05 -2.66 4.65
CA VAL A 51 14.90 -4.00 5.23
C VAL A 51 16.10 -4.24 6.16
N ASP A 52 15.89 -4.10 7.46
CA ASP A 52 16.95 -4.27 8.47
C ASP A 52 17.19 -5.74 8.80
N ASP A 53 16.15 -6.57 8.81
CA ASP A 53 16.26 -8.01 9.00
C ASP A 53 15.23 -8.72 8.09
N PRO A 54 15.67 -9.30 6.97
CA PRO A 54 14.76 -9.92 6.00
C PRO A 54 14.12 -11.21 6.50
N GLU A 55 14.73 -11.93 7.45
CA GLU A 55 14.17 -13.18 7.99
C GLU A 55 13.06 -12.89 9.00
N ARG A 56 13.21 -11.83 9.78
CA ARG A 56 12.26 -11.39 10.80
C ARG A 56 11.31 -10.31 10.29
N GLY A 57 11.45 -9.86 9.05
CA GLY A 57 10.64 -8.79 8.47
C GLY A 57 10.79 -7.43 9.17
N VAL A 58 11.96 -7.16 9.80
CA VAL A 58 12.19 -5.86 10.44
C VAL A 58 12.42 -4.81 9.37
N VAL A 59 11.56 -3.79 9.34
CA VAL A 59 11.58 -2.75 8.32
C VAL A 59 11.46 -1.35 8.90
N ASP A 60 12.06 -0.39 8.19
CA ASP A 60 11.98 1.03 8.51
C ASP A 60 11.40 1.81 7.32
N ILE A 61 10.48 2.74 7.56
CA ILE A 61 9.66 3.37 6.52
C ILE A 61 9.89 4.87 6.50
N TYR A 62 10.16 5.42 5.30
CA TYR A 62 10.38 6.85 5.07
C TYR A 62 9.50 7.37 3.93
N THR A 63 8.92 8.55 4.12
CA THR A 63 8.44 9.42 3.03
C THR A 63 9.54 10.42 2.69
N PRO A 64 9.46 11.13 1.56
CA PRO A 64 10.21 12.38 1.42
C PRO A 64 9.84 13.35 2.57
N GLY A 65 10.80 13.58 3.48
CA GLY A 65 10.68 14.50 4.60
C GLY A 65 10.33 13.91 5.97
N ALA A 66 9.96 12.62 6.09
CA ALA A 66 9.63 12.04 7.38
C ALA A 66 9.80 10.52 7.46
N ARG A 67 10.25 10.04 8.62
CA ARG A 67 10.19 8.64 9.02
C ARG A 67 8.80 8.32 9.58
N LEU A 68 8.23 7.17 9.20
CA LEU A 68 6.90 6.75 9.61
C LEU A 68 6.94 5.51 10.50
N PRO A 69 6.15 5.46 11.59
CA PRO A 69 6.01 4.24 12.38
C PRO A 69 5.19 3.16 11.68
N PHE A 70 4.28 3.56 10.78
CA PHE A 70 3.38 2.68 10.03
C PHE A 70 2.98 3.33 8.71
N ALA A 71 2.89 2.51 7.64
CA ALA A 71 2.27 2.89 6.38
C ALA A 71 1.73 1.64 5.66
N GLY A 72 0.46 1.65 5.22
CA GLY A 72 -0.24 0.47 4.72
C GLY A 72 0.40 -0.13 3.46
N HIS A 73 0.52 0.66 2.36
CA HIS A 73 1.04 0.12 1.12
C HIS A 73 2.53 -0.32 1.19
N PRO A 74 3.44 0.37 1.93
CA PRO A 74 4.80 -0.12 2.12
C PRO A 74 4.87 -1.49 2.78
N LEU A 75 4.01 -1.75 3.78
CA LEU A 75 3.99 -3.02 4.48
C LEU A 75 3.38 -4.15 3.64
N VAL A 76 2.35 -3.87 2.84
CA VAL A 76 1.84 -4.82 1.83
C VAL A 76 2.94 -5.18 0.83
N GLY A 77 3.67 -4.18 0.33
CA GLY A 77 4.78 -4.38 -0.60
C GLY A 77 5.95 -5.17 0.02
N ALA A 78 6.34 -4.83 1.26
CA ALA A 78 7.42 -5.53 1.97
C ALA A 78 7.06 -6.99 2.27
N ALA A 79 5.85 -7.27 2.76
CA ALA A 79 5.37 -8.61 3.02
C ALA A 79 5.36 -9.46 1.74
N TRP A 80 4.89 -8.89 0.62
CA TRP A 80 4.91 -9.55 -0.69
C TRP A 80 6.32 -9.86 -1.17
N LEU A 81 7.23 -8.89 -1.06
CA LEU A 81 8.61 -9.02 -1.57
C LEU A 81 9.45 -10.01 -0.78
N LEU A 82 9.24 -10.06 0.54
CA LEU A 82 9.97 -10.92 1.46
C LEU A 82 9.30 -12.30 1.64
N ASP A 83 8.08 -12.48 1.13
CA ASP A 83 7.26 -13.70 1.26
C ASP A 83 7.08 -14.12 2.74
N LEU A 84 6.70 -13.13 3.58
CA LEU A 84 6.56 -13.31 5.02
C LEU A 84 5.10 -13.24 5.48
N GLU A 85 4.78 -13.97 6.55
CA GLU A 85 3.48 -13.93 7.24
C GLU A 85 3.42 -12.86 8.34
N ALA A 86 4.52 -12.14 8.60
CA ALA A 86 4.57 -10.99 9.49
C ALA A 86 5.70 -10.04 9.10
N VAL A 87 5.47 -8.74 9.25
CA VAL A 87 6.47 -7.68 9.12
C VAL A 87 6.49 -6.81 10.37
N ASN A 88 7.66 -6.29 10.73
CA ASN A 88 7.90 -5.60 11.99
C ASN A 88 8.37 -4.15 11.75
N PRO A 89 7.45 -3.21 11.42
CA PRO A 89 7.75 -1.79 11.41
C PRO A 89 7.85 -1.23 12.83
N PRO A 90 8.27 0.04 13.03
CA PRO A 90 8.36 0.66 14.35
C PRO A 90 7.06 0.68 15.18
N ALA A 91 5.89 0.61 14.53
CA ALA A 91 4.59 0.55 15.22
C ALA A 91 4.32 -0.78 15.93
N GLY A 92 5.04 -1.85 15.60
CA GLY A 92 4.87 -3.21 16.13
C GLY A 92 4.60 -4.25 15.06
N GLU A 93 4.39 -5.50 15.48
CA GLU A 93 4.16 -6.62 14.57
C GLU A 93 2.86 -6.45 13.76
N VAL A 94 2.97 -6.68 12.46
CA VAL A 94 1.89 -6.63 11.48
C VAL A 94 1.81 -7.98 10.79
N TRP A 95 0.72 -8.71 11.02
CA TRP A 95 0.47 -9.98 10.36
C TRP A 95 0.15 -9.78 8.87
N ALA A 96 0.68 -10.67 8.04
CA ALA A 96 0.44 -10.70 6.61
C ALA A 96 -0.04 -12.06 6.15
N ARG A 97 -0.79 -12.10 5.05
CA ARG A 97 -1.19 -13.33 4.36
C ARG A 97 -1.23 -13.13 2.86
N HIS A 98 -1.07 -14.21 2.14
CA HIS A 98 -1.08 -14.24 0.68
C HIS A 98 -2.16 -15.22 0.22
N ASP A 99 -3.03 -14.81 -0.72
CA ASP A 99 -4.07 -15.68 -1.28
C ASP A 99 -3.86 -15.93 -2.79
N GLY A 100 -2.63 -15.81 -3.23
CA GLY A 100 -2.20 -16.03 -4.60
C GLY A 100 -2.26 -14.78 -5.48
N GLU A 101 -3.32 -14.00 -5.44
CA GLU A 101 -3.47 -12.75 -6.19
C GLU A 101 -3.16 -11.52 -5.33
N PHE A 102 -3.58 -11.56 -4.08
CA PHE A 102 -3.48 -10.43 -3.16
C PHE A 102 -2.53 -10.73 -2.01
N THR A 103 -1.87 -9.69 -1.56
CA THR A 103 -1.17 -9.65 -0.28
C THR A 103 -1.95 -8.75 0.66
N TRP A 104 -2.19 -9.25 1.86
CA TRP A 104 -2.96 -8.61 2.91
C TRP A 104 -2.09 -8.39 4.14
N ILE A 105 -2.35 -7.30 4.86
CA ILE A 105 -1.81 -7.07 6.19
C ILE A 105 -2.94 -6.75 7.15
N THR A 106 -2.74 -7.06 8.45
CA THR A 106 -3.61 -6.60 9.52
C THR A 106 -3.03 -5.32 10.12
N ALA A 107 -3.87 -4.32 10.34
CA ALA A 107 -3.45 -3.04 10.93
C ALA A 107 -4.49 -2.55 11.94
N ARG A 108 -4.07 -1.68 12.86
CA ARG A 108 -4.99 -0.98 13.76
C ARG A 108 -5.34 0.38 13.18
N ALA A 109 -6.63 0.74 13.22
CA ALA A 109 -7.08 2.04 12.74
C ALA A 109 -6.35 3.20 13.45
N GLU A 110 -6.05 3.05 14.73
CA GLU A 110 -5.32 4.03 15.55
C GLU A 110 -3.88 4.31 15.11
N TRP A 111 -3.27 3.43 14.28
CA TRP A 111 -1.94 3.64 13.73
C TRP A 111 -1.94 4.59 12.52
N ALA A 112 -3.10 4.75 11.90
CA ALA A 112 -3.22 5.64 10.75
C ALA A 112 -3.29 7.11 11.20
N PRO A 113 -2.53 8.01 10.57
CA PRO A 113 -2.65 9.43 10.87
C PRO A 113 -4.05 9.94 10.49
N PRO A 114 -4.60 10.89 11.26
CA PRO A 114 -5.94 11.42 11.02
C PRO A 114 -6.13 11.95 9.59
N ARG A 115 -7.32 11.72 9.02
CA ARG A 115 -7.74 12.20 7.69
C ARG A 115 -9.14 12.79 7.77
N THR A 116 -9.42 13.77 6.95
CA THR A 116 -10.79 14.23 6.69
C THR A 116 -11.42 13.26 5.70
N LEU A 117 -12.30 12.38 6.18
CA LEU A 117 -13.07 11.45 5.35
C LEU A 117 -14.36 12.14 4.91
N GLU A 118 -14.42 12.64 3.68
CA GLU A 118 -15.57 13.37 3.15
C GLU A 118 -16.32 12.53 2.11
N GLN A 119 -17.61 12.29 2.37
CA GLN A 119 -18.47 11.57 1.45
C GLN A 119 -19.11 12.53 0.46
N TYR A 120 -19.01 12.20 -0.83
CA TYR A 120 -19.66 12.89 -1.93
C TYR A 120 -20.87 12.11 -2.41
N ALA A 121 -21.76 12.75 -3.15
CA ALA A 121 -23.02 12.13 -3.58
C ALA A 121 -22.81 11.10 -4.71
N SER A 122 -21.74 11.22 -5.50
CA SER A 122 -21.47 10.31 -6.62
C SER A 122 -19.97 10.20 -6.97
N PRO A 123 -19.57 9.10 -7.64
CA PRO A 123 -18.23 8.97 -8.23
C PRO A 123 -17.88 10.12 -9.19
N ALA A 124 -18.86 10.62 -9.94
CA ALA A 124 -18.65 11.73 -10.87
C ALA A 124 -18.22 13.03 -10.17
N GLU A 125 -18.74 13.30 -8.97
CA GLU A 125 -18.30 14.44 -8.15
C GLU A 125 -16.85 14.27 -7.67
N ILE A 126 -16.46 13.04 -7.29
CA ILE A 126 -15.07 12.72 -6.93
C ILE A 126 -14.14 12.97 -8.12
N ASP A 127 -14.51 12.49 -9.31
CA ASP A 127 -13.70 12.63 -10.52
C ASP A 127 -13.57 14.10 -10.97
N ALA A 128 -14.59 14.91 -10.69
CA ALA A 128 -14.62 16.34 -11.02
C ALA A 128 -13.80 17.23 -10.06
N LEU A 129 -13.32 16.70 -8.92
CA LEU A 129 -12.50 17.47 -7.98
C LEU A 129 -11.21 17.96 -8.67
N PRO A 130 -10.81 19.24 -8.46
CA PRO A 130 -9.51 19.70 -8.92
C PRO A 130 -8.38 18.92 -8.22
N ALA A 131 -7.21 18.86 -8.81
CA ALA A 131 -6.03 18.18 -8.26
C ALA A 131 -4.87 19.16 -8.04
N PRO A 132 -4.60 19.61 -6.81
CA PRO A 132 -5.37 19.35 -5.58
C PRO A 132 -6.63 20.22 -5.45
N PRO A 133 -7.61 19.82 -4.65
CA PRO A 133 -8.73 20.66 -4.28
C PRO A 133 -8.27 21.80 -3.35
N PRO A 134 -9.01 22.90 -3.25
CA PRO A 134 -8.74 23.94 -2.26
C PRO A 134 -8.77 23.37 -0.84
N GLY A 135 -7.87 23.84 0.04
CA GLY A 135 -7.82 23.45 1.44
C GLY A 135 -6.41 23.15 1.94
N GLU A 136 -6.34 22.69 3.18
CA GLU A 136 -5.07 22.45 3.86
C GLU A 136 -4.45 21.06 3.57
N GLY A 137 -5.15 20.20 2.82
CA GLY A 137 -4.79 18.82 2.56
C GLY A 137 -5.40 17.85 3.57
N TRP A 138 -4.94 16.59 3.53
CA TRP A 138 -5.41 15.47 4.35
C TRP A 138 -6.83 15.01 4.03
N LEU A 139 -7.41 15.50 2.92
CA LEU A 139 -8.71 15.09 2.43
C LEU A 139 -8.62 13.68 1.81
N TYR A 140 -9.55 12.82 2.22
CA TYR A 140 -9.93 11.59 1.55
C TYR A 140 -11.37 11.73 1.07
N ALA A 141 -11.54 12.12 -0.18
CA ALA A 141 -12.83 12.26 -0.83
C ALA A 141 -13.29 10.89 -1.32
N TRP A 142 -14.51 10.49 -0.97
CA TRP A 142 -15.05 9.18 -1.35
C TRP A 142 -16.55 9.23 -1.66
N ALA A 143 -17.00 8.32 -2.52
CA ALA A 143 -18.40 8.11 -2.84
C ALA A 143 -18.68 6.62 -3.05
N TRP A 144 -19.92 6.20 -2.80
CA TRP A 144 -20.36 4.87 -3.20
C TRP A 144 -20.45 4.77 -4.73
N GLU A 145 -19.78 3.81 -5.31
CA GLU A 145 -20.05 3.33 -6.67
C GLU A 145 -21.18 2.30 -6.64
N ASP A 146 -21.15 1.40 -5.64
CA ASP A 146 -22.20 0.43 -5.32
C ASP A 146 -22.15 0.13 -3.82
N GLU A 147 -23.04 0.74 -3.06
CA GLU A 147 -23.06 0.58 -1.60
C GLU A 147 -23.35 -0.85 -1.19
N ALA A 148 -24.27 -1.54 -1.86
CA ALA A 148 -24.63 -2.92 -1.52
C ALA A 148 -23.43 -3.86 -1.67
N ALA A 149 -22.62 -3.68 -2.71
CA ALA A 149 -21.40 -4.45 -2.97
C ALA A 149 -20.16 -3.93 -2.23
N GLY A 150 -20.25 -2.84 -1.47
CA GLY A 150 -19.10 -2.22 -0.80
C GLY A 150 -18.09 -1.59 -1.75
N ARG A 151 -18.49 -1.22 -2.99
CA ARG A 151 -17.62 -0.57 -3.95
C ARG A 151 -17.58 0.93 -3.74
N VAL A 152 -16.38 1.48 -3.70
CA VAL A 152 -16.10 2.88 -3.39
C VAL A 152 -15.19 3.48 -4.45
N ARG A 153 -15.54 4.68 -4.93
CA ARG A 153 -14.64 5.56 -5.67
C ARG A 153 -14.01 6.55 -4.69
N ALA A 154 -12.68 6.73 -4.74
CA ALA A 154 -11.98 7.64 -3.83
C ALA A 154 -10.83 8.39 -4.49
N ARG A 155 -10.47 9.54 -3.92
CA ARG A 155 -9.25 10.30 -4.19
C ARG A 155 -8.66 10.83 -2.88
N ALA A 156 -7.36 10.86 -2.77
CA ALA A 156 -6.65 11.25 -1.55
C ALA A 156 -5.70 12.41 -1.83
N PHE A 157 -5.69 13.41 -0.95
CA PHE A 157 -4.91 14.63 -1.11
C PHE A 157 -4.11 14.92 0.18
N PRO A 158 -3.02 14.16 0.44
CA PRO A 158 -2.14 14.43 1.57
C PRO A 158 -1.36 15.74 1.38
N ARG A 159 -0.98 16.36 2.51
CA ARG A 159 -0.01 17.44 2.51
C ARG A 159 1.39 16.86 2.60
N ARG A 160 2.26 17.27 1.70
CA ARG A 160 3.70 16.96 1.67
C ARG A 160 4.52 18.26 1.77
N ALA A 161 5.85 18.17 1.84
CA ALA A 161 6.72 19.33 1.93
C ALA A 161 6.50 20.36 0.81
N GLY A 162 6.14 19.91 -0.40
CA GLY A 162 5.85 20.74 -1.58
C GLY A 162 4.41 21.24 -1.69
N GLY A 163 3.54 20.97 -0.72
CA GLY A 163 2.12 21.34 -0.75
C GLY A 163 1.18 20.15 -0.71
N VAL A 164 -0.08 20.38 -1.13
CA VAL A 164 -1.08 19.32 -1.26
C VAL A 164 -0.90 18.64 -2.61
N VAL A 165 -0.80 17.32 -2.62
CA VAL A 165 -0.66 16.50 -3.83
C VAL A 165 -1.70 15.38 -3.83
N GLU A 166 -2.03 14.84 -4.99
CA GLU A 166 -2.84 13.64 -5.07
C GLU A 166 -1.98 12.41 -4.84
N ASP A 167 -2.47 11.48 -4.02
CA ASP A 167 -1.84 10.19 -3.76
C ASP A 167 -2.61 9.07 -4.45
N GLU A 168 -1.93 8.27 -5.24
CA GLU A 168 -2.55 7.28 -6.13
C GLU A 168 -3.27 6.16 -5.35
N ALA A 169 -2.70 5.72 -4.20
CA ALA A 169 -3.32 4.71 -3.34
C ALA A 169 -2.90 4.91 -1.88
N THR A 170 -3.87 5.20 -1.02
CA THR A 170 -3.64 5.60 0.37
C THR A 170 -4.19 4.55 1.35
N GLY A 171 -3.38 3.56 1.67
CA GLY A 171 -3.76 2.47 2.57
C GLY A 171 -4.25 2.96 3.94
N ALA A 172 -3.59 3.96 4.53
CA ALA A 172 -3.99 4.53 5.82
C ALA A 172 -5.40 5.15 5.79
N ALA A 173 -5.78 5.81 4.70
CA ALA A 173 -7.13 6.38 4.56
C ALA A 173 -8.19 5.30 4.33
N ALA A 174 -7.87 4.29 3.53
CA ALA A 174 -8.74 3.12 3.31
C ALA A 174 -9.02 2.39 4.63
N LEU A 175 -8.00 2.23 5.48
CA LEU A 175 -8.10 1.63 6.81
C LEU A 175 -9.07 2.42 7.71
N LEU A 176 -8.91 3.75 7.79
CA LEU A 176 -9.81 4.63 8.57
C LEU A 176 -11.24 4.61 8.03
N LEU A 177 -11.43 4.59 6.72
CA LEU A 177 -12.77 4.52 6.12
C LEU A 177 -13.45 3.20 6.45
N THR A 178 -12.72 2.09 6.39
CA THR A 178 -13.23 0.76 6.70
C THR A 178 -13.63 0.63 8.17
N ASP A 179 -12.78 1.11 9.09
CA ASP A 179 -13.09 1.15 10.52
C ASP A 179 -14.36 1.98 10.80
N ARG A 180 -14.45 3.18 10.19
CA ARG A 180 -15.61 4.06 10.31
C ARG A 180 -16.92 3.45 9.81
N LEU A 181 -16.87 2.71 8.70
CA LEU A 181 -18.06 2.12 8.06
C LEU A 181 -18.40 0.72 8.60
N GLY A 182 -17.44 0.05 9.26
CA GLY A 182 -17.61 -1.27 9.87
C GLY A 182 -17.92 -2.38 8.85
N ARG A 183 -17.46 -2.25 7.60
CA ARG A 183 -17.74 -3.22 6.53
C ARG A 183 -16.58 -3.35 5.55
N ALA A 184 -16.53 -4.49 4.83
CA ALA A 184 -15.56 -4.72 3.78
C ALA A 184 -15.78 -3.77 2.60
N LEU A 185 -14.68 -3.26 2.04
CA LEU A 185 -14.68 -2.33 0.92
C LEU A 185 -13.78 -2.80 -0.22
N ASN A 186 -14.21 -2.52 -1.44
CA ASN A 186 -13.42 -2.57 -2.65
C ASN A 186 -13.30 -1.13 -3.18
N ILE A 187 -12.13 -0.53 -2.97
CA ILE A 187 -11.90 0.88 -3.22
C ILE A 187 -11.09 1.04 -4.50
N VAL A 188 -11.65 1.78 -5.46
CA VAL A 188 -10.92 2.29 -6.62
C VAL A 188 -10.48 3.71 -6.32
N GLN A 189 -9.15 3.91 -6.17
CA GLN A 189 -8.57 5.21 -5.83
C GLN A 189 -7.69 5.76 -6.96
N GLY A 190 -7.57 7.09 -7.00
CA GLY A 190 -6.71 7.76 -7.97
C GLY A 190 -7.12 7.49 -9.40
N ARG A 191 -6.19 7.08 -10.24
CA ARG A 191 -6.43 6.76 -11.65
C ARG A 191 -7.00 5.36 -11.86
N GLY A 192 -6.99 4.50 -10.85
CA GLY A 192 -7.51 3.14 -10.95
C GLY A 192 -6.86 2.11 -10.03
N SER A 193 -6.10 2.54 -9.03
CA SER A 193 -5.54 1.66 -8.02
C SER A 193 -6.63 0.98 -7.22
N GLN A 194 -6.45 -0.30 -6.88
CA GLN A 194 -7.44 -1.09 -6.16
C GLN A 194 -6.95 -1.46 -4.77
N ILE A 195 -7.68 -1.02 -3.75
CA ILE A 195 -7.43 -1.34 -2.35
C ILE A 195 -8.61 -2.16 -1.83
N LEU A 196 -8.34 -3.32 -1.28
CA LEU A 196 -9.32 -4.18 -0.63
C LEU A 196 -9.18 -4.09 0.88
N THR A 197 -10.30 -4.00 1.60
CA THR A 197 -10.27 -3.95 3.06
C THR A 197 -11.38 -4.77 3.67
N ALA A 198 -11.16 -5.26 4.90
CA ALA A 198 -12.17 -5.92 5.69
C ALA A 198 -12.01 -5.55 7.17
N PRO A 199 -13.10 -5.21 7.88
CA PRO A 199 -13.03 -4.94 9.31
C PRO A 199 -12.82 -6.25 10.09
N GLY A 200 -11.98 -6.19 11.10
CA GLY A 200 -11.81 -7.20 12.12
C GLY A 200 -12.32 -6.70 13.48
N PRO A 201 -12.11 -7.48 14.56
CA PRO A 201 -12.47 -7.06 15.90
C PRO A 201 -11.53 -5.95 16.42
N ASP A 202 -11.99 -5.19 17.42
CA ASP A 202 -11.19 -4.28 18.25
C ASP A 202 -10.37 -3.25 17.45
N GLY A 203 -10.97 -2.64 16.39
CA GLY A 203 -10.31 -1.64 15.55
C GLY A 203 -9.21 -2.22 14.63
N ILE A 204 -9.15 -3.54 14.50
CA ILE A 204 -8.29 -4.21 13.52
C ILE A 204 -8.97 -4.13 12.14
N VAL A 205 -8.19 -3.86 11.11
CA VAL A 205 -8.63 -3.87 9.72
C VAL A 205 -7.61 -4.65 8.90
N GLU A 206 -8.08 -5.58 8.08
CA GLU A 206 -7.27 -6.14 7.00
C GLU A 206 -7.26 -5.17 5.82
N ILE A 207 -6.08 -4.94 5.27
CA ILE A 207 -5.90 -4.15 4.05
C ILE A 207 -5.02 -4.92 3.08
N GLY A 208 -5.43 -5.00 1.82
CA GLY A 208 -4.70 -5.78 0.82
C GLY A 208 -4.90 -5.29 -0.59
N GLY A 209 -4.09 -5.84 -1.47
CA GLY A 209 -4.13 -5.56 -2.89
C GLY A 209 -3.06 -6.31 -3.67
N ARG A 210 -3.03 -6.07 -4.98
CA ARG A 210 -2.03 -6.64 -5.89
C ARG A 210 -0.73 -5.89 -5.77
N VAL A 211 0.36 -6.65 -5.81
CA VAL A 211 1.72 -6.10 -5.84
C VAL A 211 2.42 -6.60 -7.10
N ARG A 212 3.19 -5.72 -7.72
CA ARG A 212 3.99 -6.03 -8.90
C ARG A 212 5.40 -5.47 -8.75
N LEU A 213 6.40 -6.27 -9.08
CA LEU A 213 7.77 -5.78 -9.24
C LEU A 213 7.88 -5.01 -10.57
N VAL A 214 8.43 -3.81 -10.52
CA VAL A 214 8.67 -2.96 -11.69
C VAL A 214 10.11 -3.07 -12.16
N SER A 215 11.07 -3.00 -11.22
CA SER A 215 12.49 -3.15 -11.52
C SER A 215 13.25 -3.73 -10.34
N THR A 216 14.32 -4.49 -10.67
CA THR A 216 15.29 -5.00 -9.70
C THR A 216 16.67 -4.39 -9.94
N PRO A 217 17.56 -4.43 -8.92
CA PRO A 217 18.95 -4.04 -9.12
C PRO A 217 19.62 -4.90 -10.21
N GLY A 218 20.04 -4.28 -11.31
CA GLY A 218 20.73 -4.96 -12.42
C GLY A 218 19.97 -4.98 -13.74
N ASP A 219 18.70 -4.71 -13.78
CA ASP A 219 17.94 -4.49 -15.02
C ASP A 219 18.26 -3.11 -15.56
N GLY A 220 19.40 -2.97 -16.26
CA GLY A 220 19.95 -1.70 -16.74
C GLY A 220 18.98 -0.86 -17.60
N HIS A 221 17.94 -0.35 -16.98
CA HIS A 221 17.03 0.64 -17.53
C HIS A 221 17.22 1.95 -16.79
N ASP A 222 17.90 2.85 -17.44
CA ASP A 222 18.11 4.26 -17.03
C ASP A 222 16.86 5.14 -17.25
N ASP A 223 15.67 4.50 -17.47
CA ASP A 223 14.40 5.17 -17.74
C ASP A 223 13.33 4.73 -16.74
N LEU A 224 13.40 5.24 -15.51
CA LEU A 224 12.21 5.34 -14.66
C LEU A 224 11.55 6.69 -14.92
N PRO A 225 10.25 6.74 -15.24
CA PRO A 225 9.56 8.01 -15.36
C PRO A 225 9.53 8.67 -13.98
N ARG A 226 10.31 9.72 -13.82
CA ARG A 226 10.05 10.72 -12.79
C ARG A 226 8.70 11.29 -13.15
N ASP A 227 7.72 11.24 -12.24
CA ASP A 227 6.41 11.86 -12.44
C ASP A 227 6.59 13.35 -12.80
N SER A 228 6.81 13.61 -14.08
CA SER A 228 6.62 14.91 -14.65
C SER A 228 5.17 14.97 -15.13
N VAL A 229 4.38 15.78 -14.47
CA VAL A 229 3.09 16.26 -14.94
C VAL A 229 3.19 16.59 -16.43
N SER A 230 2.61 15.74 -17.29
CA SER A 230 1.92 16.07 -18.55
C SER A 230 1.95 14.91 -19.57
N GLY A 231 0.77 14.51 -20.07
CA GLY A 231 0.51 14.07 -21.45
C GLY A 231 0.77 12.61 -21.80
N GLY A 232 -0.30 11.88 -21.92
CA GLY A 232 -0.69 10.76 -22.75
C GLY A 232 0.36 9.97 -23.55
N GLY A 233 0.35 8.64 -23.35
CA GLY A 233 1.01 7.68 -24.23
C GLY A 233 0.98 6.28 -23.63
N ALA A 234 0.06 5.44 -24.10
CA ALA A 234 -0.02 4.04 -23.68
C ALA A 234 1.16 3.25 -24.27
N ALA A 235 2.09 2.80 -23.44
CA ALA A 235 3.10 1.81 -23.81
C ALA A 235 2.62 0.41 -23.40
N ARG A 236 2.47 -0.48 -24.38
CA ARG A 236 2.19 -1.91 -24.17
C ARG A 236 3.44 -2.57 -23.62
N ILE A 237 3.35 -3.18 -22.45
CA ILE A 237 4.40 -4.04 -21.88
C ILE A 237 3.91 -5.49 -21.94
N ALA A 238 4.75 -6.36 -22.48
CA ALA A 238 4.50 -7.79 -22.60
C ALA A 238 4.54 -8.48 -21.23
N PRO A 239 3.76 -9.57 -21.01
CA PRO A 239 3.74 -10.26 -19.72
C PRO A 239 5.03 -11.06 -19.48
N VAL A 240 5.61 -10.91 -18.31
CA VAL A 240 6.70 -11.76 -17.80
C VAL A 240 6.08 -13.02 -17.21
N GLU A 241 6.47 -14.18 -17.77
CA GLU A 241 6.06 -15.51 -17.28
C GLU A 241 6.56 -15.76 -15.86
N ARG A 242 5.64 -16.16 -14.98
CA ARG A 242 5.93 -16.61 -13.62
C ARG A 242 6.63 -17.97 -13.67
N LEU A 243 7.75 -18.07 -13.00
CA LEU A 243 8.27 -19.36 -12.54
C LEU A 243 7.39 -19.85 -11.37
N THR A 244 6.48 -20.76 -11.69
CA THR A 244 5.64 -21.45 -10.70
C THR A 244 6.51 -22.41 -9.87
N ARG A 245 6.75 -22.09 -8.63
CA ARG A 245 7.14 -23.08 -7.62
C ARG A 245 5.86 -23.59 -6.95
N SER A 246 5.43 -24.78 -7.35
CA SER A 246 4.37 -25.51 -6.68
C SER A 246 4.84 -25.98 -5.30
N ARG A 247 4.27 -25.48 -4.23
CA ARG A 247 4.25 -26.15 -2.93
C ARG A 247 2.81 -26.49 -2.57
N LEU A 248 2.57 -27.76 -2.32
CA LEU A 248 1.30 -28.31 -1.85
C LEU A 248 0.98 -27.79 -0.44
N PRO A 249 -0.28 -27.51 -0.12
CA PRO A 249 -0.65 -27.09 1.23
C PRO A 249 -0.68 -28.30 2.17
N HIS A 250 -0.01 -28.19 3.32
CA HIS A 250 -0.24 -29.09 4.45
C HIS A 250 -1.55 -28.73 5.12
N ALA A 251 -2.50 -29.67 5.12
CA ALA A 251 -3.74 -29.57 5.87
C ALA A 251 -3.45 -29.52 7.37
N VAL A 252 -3.79 -28.42 8.03
CA VAL A 252 -3.83 -28.30 9.49
C VAL A 252 -5.18 -28.79 9.96
N THR A 253 -5.19 -29.97 10.60
CA THR A 253 -6.35 -30.53 11.30
C THR A 253 -6.51 -29.82 12.65
N LEU A 254 -7.58 -29.08 12.83
CA LEU A 254 -7.95 -28.51 14.13
C LEU A 254 -8.46 -29.60 15.09
N PRO A 255 -8.06 -29.61 16.36
CA PRO A 255 -8.61 -30.54 17.34
C PRO A 255 -10.03 -30.09 17.76
N GLY A 256 -10.93 -31.10 17.82
CA GLY A 256 -12.32 -30.94 18.19
C GLY A 256 -12.53 -30.40 19.60
N SER A 257 -13.40 -29.42 19.75
CA SER A 257 -13.97 -28.98 21.02
C SER A 257 -15.06 -29.95 21.49
N VAL A 258 -14.79 -30.59 22.63
CA VAL A 258 -15.78 -31.37 23.40
C VAL A 258 -16.60 -30.38 24.22
N LEU A 259 -17.91 -30.35 23.98
CA LEU A 259 -18.89 -29.70 24.85
C LEU A 259 -19.20 -30.62 26.05
N PRO A 260 -19.26 -30.13 27.29
CA PRO A 260 -19.86 -30.85 28.38
C PRO A 260 -21.38 -30.70 28.37
N ALA A 261 -22.06 -31.84 28.54
CA ALA A 261 -23.48 -31.90 28.84
C ALA A 261 -23.71 -31.62 30.34
N SER A 262 -24.66 -30.79 30.65
CA SER A 262 -25.66 -30.84 31.71
C SER A 262 -26.35 -29.48 31.83
#